data_bdf9c47ea00dd096a743aa5be6aba89f
#
_entry.id   bdf9c47ea00dd096a743aa5be6aba89f
#
_cell.length_a   1.000
_cell.length_b   1.000
_cell.length_c   1.000
_cell.angle_alpha   90.00
_cell.angle_beta   90.00
_cell.angle_gamma   90.00
#
_symmetry.space_group_name_H-M   'P 1'
#
loop_
_entity.id
_entity.type
_entity.pdbx_description
1 polymer ?
#
loop_
_entity_poly.entity_id
_entity_poly.type
_entity_poly.pdbx_seq_one_letter_code
_entity_poly.pdbx_strand_id
1 'polypeptide(L)'
;MPLSKNRSGGGIGGRGGRPQRKKTFKNNAKGERNTKRREKGGGKGSTTFTKFIRAFVATAVVSCAFIFQKEEKKKKQEEEQVRQRLRSKPMSITEHGACRMDCRFVSKKDIKDALKEGRLSKRHSSFDRNKFAFEKGRVRAIFAENEGNETVSVVTVIDVETDHPCGPC
;
A
#
# COMPACT_ATOMS: atom_id res chain seq x y z
N MET A 1 -56.24 3.99 4.54
CA MET A 1 -56.51 2.55 4.32
C MET A 1 -56.02 2.20 2.91
N PRO A 2 -55.35 1.10 2.64
CA PRO A 2 -55.13 -0.09 3.46
C PRO A 2 -53.65 -0.46 3.71
N LEU A 3 -53.48 -1.25 4.72
CA LEU A 3 -52.30 -1.99 5.16
C LEU A 3 -51.93 -3.12 4.16
N SER A 4 -50.67 -3.35 3.92
CA SER A 4 -50.17 -4.61 3.38
C SER A 4 -48.86 -4.98 4.07
N LYS A 5 -48.92 -5.81 4.89
CA LYS A 5 -48.43 -7.07 5.43
C LYS A 5 -47.26 -7.71 4.69
N ASN A 6 -46.23 -7.99 5.50
CA ASN A 6 -45.44 -9.21 5.59
C ASN A 6 -44.67 -9.74 4.37
N ARG A 7 -43.35 -9.88 4.56
CA ARG A 7 -42.77 -11.24 4.46
C ARG A 7 -41.43 -11.31 5.20
N SER A 8 -41.45 -12.05 6.26
CA SER A 8 -40.33 -12.73 6.90
C SER A 8 -39.72 -13.75 5.93
N GLY A 9 -38.42 -13.80 5.85
CA GLY A 9 -37.67 -14.83 5.17
C GLY A 9 -36.34 -15.00 5.85
N GLY A 10 -36.28 -15.94 6.80
CA GLY A 10 -35.08 -16.43 7.44
C GLY A 10 -34.19 -17.16 6.45
N GLY A 11 -32.92 -16.90 6.49
CA GLY A 11 -31.88 -17.64 5.81
C GLY A 11 -30.71 -17.87 6.77
N ILE A 12 -30.83 -18.95 7.52
CA ILE A 12 -29.75 -19.55 8.32
C ILE A 12 -28.88 -20.33 7.33
N GLY A 13 -27.60 -20.12 7.33
CA GLY A 13 -26.72 -20.98 6.54
C GLY A 13 -25.32 -20.40 6.44
N GLY A 14 -24.44 -20.99 7.14
CA GLY A 14 -23.24 -21.63 6.68
C GLY A 14 -21.96 -21.13 7.35
N ARG A 15 -21.66 -21.66 8.54
CA ARG A 15 -20.31 -21.61 9.11
C ARG A 15 -19.38 -22.47 8.24
N GLY A 16 -18.62 -21.84 7.35
CA GLY A 16 -17.52 -22.44 6.64
C GLY A 16 -16.23 -22.30 7.45
N GLY A 17 -15.91 -23.32 8.25
CA GLY A 17 -14.65 -23.42 8.98
C GLY A 17 -13.49 -23.50 7.99
N ARG A 18 -12.55 -22.55 8.05
CA ARG A 18 -11.27 -22.66 7.35
C ARG A 18 -10.38 -23.72 8.02
N PRO A 19 -9.86 -24.70 7.29
CA PRO A 19 -8.93 -25.66 7.87
C PRO A 19 -7.61 -24.97 8.26
N GLN A 20 -7.25 -25.11 9.51
CA GLN A 20 -5.95 -24.72 10.04
C GLN A 20 -4.86 -25.58 9.41
N ARG A 21 -4.02 -24.99 8.61
CA ARG A 21 -2.84 -25.62 8.01
C ARG A 21 -1.76 -25.75 9.07
N LYS A 22 -1.67 -26.91 9.70
CA LYS A 22 -0.60 -27.28 10.62
C LYS A 22 0.74 -27.22 9.86
N LYS A 23 1.59 -26.25 10.23
CA LYS A 23 2.99 -26.22 9.80
C LYS A 23 3.76 -27.28 10.62
N THR A 24 4.03 -28.40 10.01
CA THR A 24 4.97 -29.38 10.56
C THR A 24 6.39 -28.84 10.39
N PHE A 25 6.99 -28.46 11.50
CA PHE A 25 8.42 -28.22 11.58
C PHE A 25 9.15 -29.56 11.43
N LYS A 26 9.77 -29.80 10.29
CA LYS A 26 10.75 -30.87 10.13
C LYS A 26 12.09 -30.40 10.68
N ASN A 27 12.41 -30.87 11.86
CA ASN A 27 13.77 -30.84 12.40
C ASN A 27 14.63 -31.73 11.51
N ASN A 28 15.49 -31.15 10.70
CA ASN A 28 16.52 -31.88 10.00
C ASN A 28 17.76 -31.97 10.89
N ALA A 29 17.97 -33.19 11.32
CA ALA A 29 19.12 -33.63 12.10
C ALA A 29 20.44 -33.38 11.36
N LYS A 30 21.35 -32.86 12.14
CA LYS A 30 22.79 -33.06 12.19
C LYS A 30 23.34 -34.09 11.19
N GLY A 31 23.91 -33.58 10.10
CA GLY A 31 24.84 -34.29 9.25
C GLY A 31 26.25 -33.80 9.54
N GLU A 32 26.95 -34.48 10.40
CA GLU A 32 28.40 -34.38 10.53
C GLU A 32 29.04 -34.76 9.19
N ARG A 33 29.56 -33.80 8.47
CA ARG A 33 30.40 -34.04 7.31
C ARG A 33 31.84 -33.62 7.57
N ASN A 34 32.56 -34.64 7.93
CA ASN A 34 33.99 -34.95 7.76
C ASN A 34 34.69 -33.99 6.78
N THR A 35 35.32 -32.95 7.32
CA THR A 35 36.21 -32.07 6.59
C THR A 35 37.57 -32.75 6.38
N LYS A 36 37.68 -33.52 5.30
CA LYS A 36 38.99 -33.92 4.79
C LYS A 36 39.72 -32.69 4.31
N ARG A 37 40.65 -32.25 5.12
CA ARG A 37 41.71 -31.30 4.87
C ARG A 37 42.46 -31.74 3.59
N ARG A 38 42.19 -31.05 2.49
CA ARG A 38 42.99 -31.11 1.27
C ARG A 38 43.86 -29.88 1.23
N GLU A 39 45.04 -30.03 1.80
CA GLU A 39 46.18 -29.14 1.60
C GLU A 39 46.75 -29.31 0.20
N LYS A 40 47.23 -28.17 -0.33
CA LYS A 40 48.14 -27.98 -1.44
C LYS A 40 47.59 -28.09 -2.85
N GLY A 41 47.45 -26.95 -3.40
CA GLY A 41 47.51 -26.60 -4.81
C GLY A 41 47.74 -25.12 -4.94
N GLY A 42 48.99 -24.68 -4.68
CA GLY A 42 49.40 -23.26 -4.90
C GLY A 42 49.40 -22.96 -6.38
N GLY A 43 48.23 -22.69 -6.97
CA GLY A 43 48.10 -22.13 -8.29
C GLY A 43 48.29 -20.62 -8.19
N LYS A 44 49.48 -20.13 -8.53
CA LYS A 44 49.70 -18.71 -8.90
C LYS A 44 48.91 -18.40 -10.18
N GLY A 45 47.59 -18.43 -10.08
CA GLY A 45 46.69 -18.25 -11.18
C GLY A 45 45.83 -17.00 -10.96
N SER A 46 46.21 -15.98 -11.68
CA SER A 46 45.33 -14.94 -12.19
C SER A 46 44.78 -13.93 -11.17
N THR A 47 45.67 -13.09 -10.67
CA THR A 47 45.30 -11.79 -10.06
C THR A 47 44.54 -10.87 -11.02
N THR A 48 44.63 -11.09 -12.32
CA THR A 48 43.87 -10.39 -13.35
C THR A 48 42.41 -10.78 -13.39
N PHE A 49 42.07 -12.07 -13.29
CA PHE A 49 40.70 -12.56 -13.34
C PHE A 49 39.84 -12.05 -12.14
N THR A 50 40.43 -12.03 -10.96
CA THR A 50 39.74 -11.48 -9.76
C THR A 50 39.53 -9.97 -9.85
N LYS A 51 40.42 -9.24 -10.50
CA LYS A 51 40.24 -7.78 -10.77
C LYS A 51 39.09 -7.54 -11.76
N PHE A 52 38.95 -8.34 -12.79
CA PHE A 52 37.86 -8.26 -13.75
C PHE A 52 36.51 -8.56 -13.09
N ILE A 53 36.38 -9.61 -12.27
CA ILE A 53 35.14 -9.91 -11.56
C ILE A 53 34.76 -8.75 -10.62
N ARG A 54 35.72 -8.19 -9.88
CA ARG A 54 35.43 -7.04 -9.00
C ARG A 54 34.95 -5.82 -9.77
N ALA A 55 35.54 -5.54 -10.93
CA ALA A 55 35.10 -4.43 -11.78
C ALA A 55 33.67 -4.66 -12.32
N PHE A 56 33.38 -5.87 -12.80
CA PHE A 56 32.03 -6.21 -13.27
C PHE A 56 30.97 -6.11 -12.18
N VAL A 57 31.26 -6.60 -10.97
CA VAL A 57 30.33 -6.49 -9.84
C VAL A 57 30.11 -5.04 -9.46
N ALA A 58 31.16 -4.22 -9.42
CA ALA A 58 31.03 -2.80 -9.10
C ALA A 58 30.17 -2.05 -10.13
N THR A 59 30.36 -2.29 -11.43
CA THR A 59 29.56 -1.67 -12.48
C THR A 59 28.10 -2.12 -12.44
N ALA A 60 27.84 -3.40 -12.18
CA ALA A 60 26.48 -3.93 -12.04
C ALA A 60 25.74 -3.30 -10.84
N VAL A 61 26.39 -3.16 -9.69
CA VAL A 61 25.81 -2.54 -8.50
C VAL A 61 25.47 -1.07 -8.76
N VAL A 62 26.38 -0.32 -9.39
CA VAL A 62 26.14 1.09 -9.73
C VAL A 62 24.98 1.22 -10.72
N SER A 63 24.91 0.37 -11.74
CA SER A 63 23.81 0.38 -12.72
C SER A 63 22.46 0.08 -12.06
N CYS A 64 22.40 -0.91 -11.18
CA CYS A 64 21.18 -1.22 -10.43
C CYS A 64 20.74 -0.04 -9.55
N ALA A 65 21.66 0.64 -8.88
CA ALA A 65 21.36 1.81 -8.06
C ALA A 65 20.77 2.97 -8.90
N PHE A 66 21.32 3.21 -10.09
CA PHE A 66 20.80 4.23 -11.01
C PHE A 66 19.37 3.92 -11.49
N ILE A 67 19.10 2.66 -11.84
CA ILE A 67 17.75 2.24 -12.27
C ILE A 67 16.76 2.45 -11.13
N PHE A 68 17.10 2.05 -9.92
CA PHE A 68 16.26 2.19 -8.74
C PHE A 68 15.93 3.66 -8.42
N GLN A 69 16.93 4.53 -8.48
CA GLN A 69 16.72 5.98 -8.28
C GLN A 69 15.83 6.61 -9.34
N LYS A 70 15.93 6.16 -10.59
CA LYS A 70 15.11 6.66 -11.69
C LYS A 70 13.64 6.31 -11.50
N GLU A 71 13.34 5.08 -11.03
CA GLU A 71 11.98 4.66 -10.73
C GLU A 71 11.37 5.40 -9.55
N GLU A 72 12.14 5.64 -8.49
CA GLU A 72 11.66 6.43 -7.36
C GLU A 72 11.31 7.88 -7.75
N LYS A 73 12.15 8.51 -8.57
CA LYS A 73 11.88 9.85 -9.08
C LYS A 73 10.60 9.88 -9.91
N LYS A 74 10.40 8.89 -10.78
CA LYS A 74 9.18 8.77 -11.60
C LYS A 74 7.93 8.62 -10.71
N LYS A 75 8.00 7.77 -9.68
CA LYS A 75 6.88 7.59 -8.72
C LYS A 75 6.54 8.88 -7.97
N LYS A 76 7.55 9.63 -7.54
CA LYS A 76 7.34 10.92 -6.87
C LYS A 76 6.74 11.98 -7.80
N GLN A 77 7.16 12.01 -9.05
CA GLN A 77 6.59 12.92 -10.06
C GLN A 77 5.12 12.60 -10.35
N GLU A 78 4.79 11.32 -10.51
CA GLU A 78 3.41 10.88 -10.72
C GLU A 78 2.51 11.25 -9.52
N GLU A 79 2.98 11.02 -8.30
CA GLU A 79 2.28 11.41 -7.08
C GLU A 79 2.04 12.92 -7.03
N GLU A 80 3.06 13.72 -7.32
CA GLU A 80 2.94 15.18 -7.30
C GLU A 80 1.99 15.70 -8.38
N GLN A 81 2.00 15.11 -9.58
CA GLN A 81 1.04 15.45 -10.64
C GLN A 81 -0.40 15.18 -10.21
N VAL A 82 -0.67 14.01 -9.62
CA VAL A 82 -2.00 13.68 -9.08
C VAL A 82 -2.39 14.70 -8.00
N ARG A 83 -1.49 15.01 -7.09
CA ARG A 83 -1.73 15.98 -6.01
C ARG A 83 -2.06 17.37 -6.53
N GLN A 84 -1.29 17.89 -7.47
CA GLN A 84 -1.52 19.19 -8.07
C GLN A 84 -2.87 19.25 -8.79
N ARG A 85 -3.21 18.20 -9.55
CA ARG A 85 -4.48 18.08 -10.23
C ARG A 85 -5.68 18.12 -9.26
N LEU A 86 -5.60 17.39 -8.15
CA LEU A 86 -6.66 17.37 -7.15
C LEU A 86 -6.77 18.71 -6.38
N ARG A 87 -5.64 19.37 -6.13
CA ARG A 87 -5.61 20.66 -5.42
C ARG A 87 -6.11 21.84 -6.27
N SER A 88 -6.00 21.75 -7.58
CA SER A 88 -6.49 22.80 -8.47
C SER A 88 -8.01 22.87 -8.57
N LYS A 89 -8.73 21.82 -8.08
CA LYS A 89 -10.18 21.72 -8.16
C LYS A 89 -10.85 22.06 -6.83
N PRO A 90 -12.07 22.59 -6.84
CA PRO A 90 -12.85 22.79 -5.63
C PRO A 90 -13.15 21.45 -4.96
N MET A 91 -13.00 21.39 -3.63
CA MET A 91 -13.18 20.19 -2.84
C MET A 91 -14.55 20.18 -2.16
N SER A 92 -15.33 19.12 -2.39
CA SER A 92 -16.57 18.81 -1.69
C SER A 92 -16.37 17.63 -0.74
N ILE A 93 -17.28 17.47 0.21
CA ILE A 93 -17.29 16.33 1.13
C ILE A 93 -18.62 15.63 0.96
N THR A 94 -18.61 14.31 0.69
CA THR A 94 -19.83 13.52 0.60
C THR A 94 -20.45 13.33 1.99
N GLU A 95 -21.73 13.03 2.06
CA GLU A 95 -22.42 12.69 3.35
C GLU A 95 -21.72 11.56 4.09
N HIS A 96 -21.37 10.50 3.37
CA HIS A 96 -20.59 9.40 3.94
C HIS A 96 -19.21 9.86 4.44
N GLY A 97 -18.54 10.74 3.68
CA GLY A 97 -17.28 11.34 4.09
C GLY A 97 -17.41 12.15 5.37
N ALA A 98 -18.45 12.98 5.49
CA ALA A 98 -18.73 13.79 6.67
C ALA A 98 -19.02 12.93 7.90
N CYS A 99 -19.91 11.95 7.76
CA CYS A 99 -20.21 11.00 8.84
C CYS A 99 -18.95 10.25 9.34
N ARG A 100 -18.07 9.84 8.43
CA ARG A 100 -16.80 9.17 8.80
C ARG A 100 -15.80 10.12 9.45
N MET A 101 -15.79 11.39 9.06
CA MET A 101 -14.97 12.42 9.70
C MET A 101 -15.38 12.62 11.16
N ASP A 102 -16.67 12.80 11.40
CA ASP A 102 -17.23 13.04 12.73
C ASP A 102 -16.98 11.83 13.65
N CYS A 103 -17.26 10.62 13.17
CA CYS A 103 -17.03 9.39 13.93
C CYS A 103 -15.54 9.17 14.30
N ARG A 104 -14.62 9.61 13.45
CA ARG A 104 -13.17 9.40 13.64
C ARG A 104 -12.43 10.62 14.14
N PHE A 105 -13.15 11.66 14.50
CA PHE A 105 -12.59 12.92 14.98
C PHE A 105 -11.53 13.49 14.04
N VAL A 106 -11.82 13.46 12.73
CA VAL A 106 -10.94 13.99 11.69
C VAL A 106 -11.49 15.33 11.19
N SER A 107 -10.68 16.38 11.29
CA SER A 107 -11.09 17.71 10.86
C SER A 107 -10.91 17.92 9.35
N LYS A 108 -11.60 18.93 8.80
CA LYS A 108 -11.38 19.38 7.41
C LYS A 108 -9.93 19.82 7.16
N LYS A 109 -9.24 20.30 8.20
CA LYS A 109 -7.83 20.67 8.15
C LYS A 109 -6.96 19.43 7.92
N ASP A 110 -7.19 18.35 8.67
CA ASP A 110 -6.43 17.12 8.54
C ASP A 110 -6.54 16.53 7.12
N ILE A 111 -7.72 16.61 6.51
CA ILE A 111 -7.94 16.18 5.12
C ILE A 111 -7.15 17.04 4.14
N LYS A 112 -7.18 18.37 4.30
CA LYS A 112 -6.40 19.27 3.47
C LYS A 112 -4.89 19.04 3.64
N ASP A 113 -4.45 18.80 4.86
CA ASP A 113 -3.07 18.50 5.17
C ASP A 113 -2.65 17.13 4.60
N ALA A 114 -3.54 16.13 4.63
CA ALA A 114 -3.31 14.85 3.98
C ALA A 114 -3.16 14.99 2.45
N LEU A 115 -3.98 15.82 1.81
CA LEU A 115 -3.85 16.11 0.38
C LEU A 115 -2.59 16.92 0.07
N LYS A 116 -2.19 17.84 0.95
CA LYS A 116 -1.04 18.73 0.73
C LYS A 116 0.31 18.04 0.92
N GLU A 117 0.44 17.26 1.97
CA GLU A 117 1.71 16.74 2.46
C GLU A 117 1.71 15.21 2.64
N GLY A 118 0.53 14.58 2.55
CA GLY A 118 0.38 13.14 2.72
C GLY A 118 1.01 12.36 1.57
N ARG A 119 1.28 11.09 1.80
CA ARG A 119 1.80 10.15 0.82
C ARG A 119 0.65 9.49 0.05
N LEU A 120 0.77 9.37 -1.27
CA LEU A 120 -0.18 8.64 -2.10
C LEU A 120 -0.06 7.13 -1.83
N SER A 121 -1.13 6.52 -1.34
CA SER A 121 -1.21 5.09 -1.10
C SER A 121 -1.75 4.38 -2.34
N LYS A 122 -0.85 3.85 -3.17
CA LYS A 122 -1.23 3.12 -4.40
C LYS A 122 -2.09 1.90 -4.10
N ARG A 123 -1.88 1.25 -2.96
CA ARG A 123 -2.65 0.08 -2.52
C ARG A 123 -4.14 0.38 -2.28
N HIS A 124 -4.44 1.59 -1.84
CA HIS A 124 -5.80 2.03 -1.49
C HIS A 124 -6.39 2.99 -2.52
N SER A 125 -5.64 3.30 -3.57
CA SER A 125 -6.10 4.09 -4.72
C SER A 125 -6.60 3.18 -5.82
N SER A 126 -7.58 3.66 -6.59
CA SER A 126 -8.11 3.01 -7.79
C SER A 126 -8.04 4.01 -8.94
N PHE A 127 -6.97 3.93 -9.69
CA PHE A 127 -6.69 4.86 -10.79
C PHE A 127 -7.76 4.76 -11.88
N ASP A 128 -8.26 3.56 -12.15
CA ASP A 128 -9.32 3.32 -13.15
C ASP A 128 -10.65 4.01 -12.80
N ARG A 129 -10.85 4.28 -11.50
CA ARG A 129 -12.06 4.92 -10.98
C ARG A 129 -11.81 6.35 -10.52
N ASN A 130 -10.67 6.92 -10.86
CA ASN A 130 -10.24 8.25 -10.43
C ASN A 130 -10.33 8.47 -8.90
N LYS A 131 -9.99 7.42 -8.12
CA LYS A 131 -9.97 7.46 -6.65
C LYS A 131 -8.56 7.40 -6.12
N PHE A 132 -8.21 8.35 -5.28
CA PHE A 132 -6.86 8.53 -4.77
C PHE A 132 -6.87 8.59 -3.25
N ALA A 133 -6.05 7.76 -2.61
CA ALA A 133 -5.92 7.72 -1.16
C ALA A 133 -4.62 8.41 -0.74
N PHE A 134 -4.72 9.47 0.07
CA PHE A 134 -3.57 10.14 0.67
C PHE A 134 -3.53 9.89 2.16
N GLU A 135 -2.33 9.58 2.67
CA GLU A 135 -2.09 9.24 4.07
C GLU A 135 -1.13 10.25 4.69
N LYS A 136 -1.53 10.83 5.84
CA LYS A 136 -0.68 11.66 6.68
C LYS A 136 -0.94 11.35 8.16
N GLY A 137 0.10 10.87 8.86
CA GLY A 137 -0.07 10.39 10.22
C GLY A 137 -1.13 9.30 10.30
N ARG A 138 -2.06 9.43 11.23
CA ARG A 138 -3.17 8.49 11.42
C ARG A 138 -4.30 8.60 10.38
N VAL A 139 -4.31 9.65 9.57
CA VAL A 139 -5.43 9.94 8.65
C VAL A 139 -5.13 9.46 7.25
N ARG A 140 -6.03 8.64 6.70
CA ARG A 140 -6.10 8.29 5.29
C ARG A 140 -7.39 8.85 4.71
N ALA A 141 -7.28 9.82 3.81
CA ALA A 141 -8.42 10.41 3.09
C ALA A 141 -8.50 9.86 1.68
N ILE A 142 -9.69 9.47 1.25
CA ILE A 142 -9.95 8.96 -0.10
C ILE A 142 -10.70 10.02 -0.88
N PHE A 143 -10.08 10.49 -1.95
CA PHE A 143 -10.60 11.50 -2.86
C PHE A 143 -11.08 10.81 -4.15
N ALA A 144 -12.23 11.23 -4.66
CA ALA A 144 -12.70 10.85 -5.99
C ALA A 144 -12.77 12.09 -6.86
N GLU A 145 -12.27 11.98 -8.06
CA GLU A 145 -12.36 13.03 -9.08
C GLU A 145 -13.57 12.76 -9.98
N ASN A 146 -14.48 13.69 -10.03
CA ASN A 146 -15.65 13.63 -10.91
C ASN A 146 -15.32 14.28 -12.24
N GLU A 147 -15.27 13.48 -13.32
CA GLU A 147 -14.88 13.97 -14.65
C GLU A 147 -15.85 15.02 -15.23
N GLY A 148 -17.13 14.99 -14.83
CA GLY A 148 -18.13 15.92 -15.34
C GLY A 148 -18.26 17.25 -14.60
N ASN A 149 -17.81 17.33 -13.35
CA ASN A 149 -18.09 18.49 -12.48
C ASN A 149 -16.87 19.32 -12.14
N GLU A 150 -15.69 18.96 -12.64
CA GLU A 150 -14.41 19.61 -12.29
C GLU A 150 -14.17 19.73 -10.77
N THR A 151 -14.83 18.90 -9.99
CA THR A 151 -14.75 18.89 -8.53
C THR A 151 -14.08 17.62 -8.01
N VAL A 152 -13.48 17.73 -6.83
CA VAL A 152 -12.92 16.60 -6.08
C VAL A 152 -13.78 16.37 -4.86
N SER A 153 -14.26 15.13 -4.69
CA SER A 153 -15.09 14.75 -3.56
C SER A 153 -14.28 13.90 -2.56
N VAL A 154 -14.36 14.24 -1.28
CA VAL A 154 -13.87 13.38 -0.19
C VAL A 154 -14.92 12.29 0.05
N VAL A 155 -14.60 11.07 -0.39
CA VAL A 155 -15.54 9.94 -0.34
C VAL A 155 -15.58 9.33 1.06
N THR A 156 -14.43 9.14 1.66
CA THR A 156 -14.32 8.58 3.02
C THR A 156 -13.00 8.93 3.65
N VAL A 157 -12.97 8.85 4.96
CA VAL A 157 -11.76 9.06 5.77
C VAL A 157 -11.57 7.87 6.69
N ILE A 158 -10.37 7.39 6.84
CA ILE A 158 -9.99 6.23 7.64
C ILE A 158 -8.94 6.68 8.66
N ASP A 159 -9.13 6.30 9.91
CA ASP A 159 -8.09 6.33 10.92
C ASP A 159 -7.31 5.01 10.81
N VAL A 160 -6.00 5.09 10.54
CA VAL A 160 -5.17 3.90 10.32
C VAL A 160 -4.58 3.33 11.60
N GLU A 161 -4.63 4.10 12.69
CA GLU A 161 -4.09 3.71 13.99
C GLU A 161 -5.18 3.16 14.92
N THR A 162 -6.41 3.67 14.79
CA THR A 162 -7.49 3.33 15.70
C THR A 162 -8.68 2.80 14.91
N ASP A 163 -9.18 1.64 15.34
CA ASP A 163 -10.44 1.12 14.81
C ASP A 163 -11.61 1.76 15.57
N HIS A 164 -12.33 2.62 14.86
CA HIS A 164 -13.52 3.27 15.41
C HIS A 164 -14.76 2.48 15.01
N PRO A 165 -15.56 2.01 15.95
CA PRO A 165 -16.82 1.32 15.68
C PRO A 165 -17.87 2.32 15.20
N CYS A 166 -17.65 2.89 14.02
CA CYS A 166 -18.62 3.78 13.40
C CYS A 166 -19.87 3.00 13.00
N GLY A 167 -21.03 3.51 13.39
CA GLY A 167 -22.29 2.99 12.92
C GLY A 167 -22.49 3.09 11.41
N PRO A 168 -23.63 2.65 10.89
CA PRO A 168 -23.96 2.82 9.48
C PRO A 168 -23.99 4.32 9.13
N CYS A 169 -23.23 4.69 8.16
CA CYS A 169 -23.21 6.04 7.57
C CYS A 169 -23.88 6.04 6.21
#